data_924e80c9d9c4d4e2dc46b3ac135395e8
#
_entry.id   924e80c9d9c4d4e2dc46b3ac135395e8
#
_cell.length_a   1.000
_cell.length_b   1.000
_cell.length_c   1.000
_cell.angle_alpha   90.00
_cell.angle_beta   90.00
_cell.angle_gamma   90.00
#
_symmetry.space_group_name_H-M   'P 1'
#
loop_
_entity.id
_entity.type
_entity.pdbx_description
1 polymer ?
#
loop_
_entity_poly.entity_id
_entity_poly.type
_entity_poly.pdbx_seq_one_letter_code
_entity_poly.pdbx_strand_id
1 'polypeptide(L)'
;MELLVEKNIKNALKMPVSSGGQTIGEYEPRAYPQVIKYMGSKAQILDFVGDGLSAVSAHGRPLVDLFAGACAITAGFGDRFKVVSNDIQEYSSVIASTYLKRAESIGNFDLVALASVIAERNIAELPATMHYPATSTLASFNKIEKCNRSLLMKEFSTSHHLFTQIYSGTWWSAEQCIWIDAIREVLDGLYQDGHILKADFNFGLTCLLHAMAYTSQGTGHYAQYRDAKTVEGMADINKYRRTSVPVIFRRKFDLLLAWHLKHVVDLDHELVALDYRVCLGKIKKSVVYADPPYAFVHYSRFYHAMETLVRYDYPELQFMKDSVVKGRYRVDRHQSPFCIKTQVQGAFVDMFEGVKDSKSDLLLSYSNTGMINIDELIGLANNTFGRGYRVWFEEMNHTHMTMGRSKDRSRKVMESLIIAKKL
;
A
#
# COMPACT_ATOMS: atom_id res chain seq x y z
N MET A 1 -20.03 18.43 -18.47
CA MET A 1 -18.87 17.54 -18.27
C MET A 1 -17.88 18.13 -17.27
N GLU A 2 -17.57 19.44 -17.36
CA GLU A 2 -16.68 20.15 -16.41
C GLU A 2 -17.17 20.16 -14.95
N LEU A 3 -18.45 20.38 -14.70
CA LEU A 3 -19.05 20.36 -13.34
C LEU A 3 -18.98 18.99 -12.65
N LEU A 4 -18.94 17.89 -13.39
CA LEU A 4 -18.75 16.54 -12.87
C LEU A 4 -17.27 16.27 -12.54
N VAL A 5 -16.36 16.88 -13.28
CA VAL A 5 -14.91 16.82 -13.04
C VAL A 5 -14.55 17.61 -11.76
N GLU A 6 -15.07 18.82 -11.59
CA GLU A 6 -14.86 19.61 -10.36
C GLU A 6 -15.45 18.95 -9.10
N LYS A 7 -16.64 18.35 -9.21
CA LYS A 7 -17.27 17.65 -8.10
C LYS A 7 -16.52 16.36 -7.71
N ASN A 8 -15.91 15.68 -8.69
CA ASN A 8 -15.06 14.52 -8.44
C ASN A 8 -13.68 14.91 -7.90
N ILE A 9 -13.12 16.05 -8.32
CA ILE A 9 -11.89 16.62 -7.75
C ILE A 9 -12.12 17.01 -6.28
N LYS A 10 -13.22 17.69 -5.95
CA LYS A 10 -13.60 18.03 -4.57
C LYS A 10 -13.88 16.79 -3.69
N ASN A 11 -14.40 15.70 -4.26
CA ASN A 11 -14.61 14.45 -3.53
C ASN A 11 -13.34 13.59 -3.39
N ALA A 12 -12.38 13.70 -4.31
CA ALA A 12 -11.06 13.06 -4.21
C ALA A 12 -10.11 13.83 -3.24
N LEU A 13 -10.38 15.12 -3.07
CA LEU A 13 -9.73 16.03 -2.10
C LEU A 13 -10.56 16.17 -0.81
N LYS A 14 -11.42 15.21 -0.45
CA LYS A 14 -12.04 15.21 0.87
C LYS A 14 -10.94 15.07 1.93
N MET A 15 -10.44 16.24 2.33
CA MET A 15 -9.66 16.44 3.53
C MET A 15 -10.46 15.90 4.73
N PRO A 16 -9.87 15.14 5.64
CA PRO A 16 -10.48 14.97 6.95
C PRO A 16 -10.63 16.35 7.57
N VAL A 17 -11.85 16.75 7.88
CA VAL A 17 -12.12 17.97 8.64
C VAL A 17 -11.63 17.73 10.06
N SER A 18 -10.63 18.47 10.49
CA SER A 18 -10.15 18.49 11.86
C SER A 18 -11.28 18.95 12.78
N SER A 19 -11.72 18.09 13.67
CA SER A 19 -12.63 18.47 14.75
C SER A 19 -11.82 18.71 16.03
N GLY A 20 -11.63 19.98 16.34
CA GLY A 20 -11.49 20.42 17.72
C GLY A 20 -10.09 20.74 18.21
N GLY A 21 -9.88 22.01 18.60
CA GLY A 21 -8.87 22.47 19.54
C GLY A 21 -7.48 22.70 18.96
N GLN A 22 -7.28 23.86 18.35
CA GLN A 22 -6.01 24.26 17.76
C GLN A 22 -4.95 24.56 18.81
N THR A 23 -3.94 23.72 18.89
CA THR A 23 -2.55 24.16 18.92
C THR A 23 -1.99 23.88 17.53
N ILE A 24 -1.69 24.91 16.74
CA ILE A 24 -1.04 24.76 15.43
C ILE A 24 0.35 24.18 15.72
N GLY A 25 0.51 22.89 15.51
CA GLY A 25 1.78 22.21 15.64
C GLY A 25 2.78 22.75 14.61
N GLU A 26 4.05 22.84 14.99
CA GLU A 26 5.14 23.32 14.13
C GLU A 26 5.25 22.52 12.80
N TYR A 27 4.69 21.31 12.77
CA TYR A 27 4.75 20.39 11.63
C TYR A 27 3.35 19.96 11.14
N GLU A 28 2.70 20.83 10.36
CA GLU A 28 1.47 20.48 9.66
C GLU A 28 1.77 19.52 8.49
N PRO A 29 1.05 18.39 8.35
CA PRO A 29 1.22 17.50 7.22
C PRO A 29 0.66 18.12 5.94
N ARG A 30 1.30 17.89 4.81
CA ARG A 30 0.73 18.27 3.50
C ARG A 30 -0.39 17.33 3.08
N ALA A 31 -1.37 17.86 2.37
CA ALA A 31 -2.39 17.05 1.71
C ALA A 31 -1.77 16.29 0.50
N TYR A 32 -2.12 15.02 0.35
CA TYR A 32 -1.63 14.17 -0.73
C TYR A 32 -2.71 13.22 -1.27
N PRO A 33 -2.66 12.81 -2.55
CA PRO A 33 -3.59 11.84 -3.12
C PRO A 33 -3.25 10.43 -2.67
N GLN A 34 -4.15 9.78 -1.91
CA GLN A 34 -3.96 8.38 -1.50
C GLN A 34 -3.97 7.45 -2.73
N VAL A 35 -3.08 6.46 -2.75
CA VAL A 35 -2.93 5.49 -3.84
C VAL A 35 -3.81 4.27 -3.63
N ILE A 36 -3.69 3.64 -2.48
CA ILE A 36 -4.35 2.37 -2.17
C ILE A 36 -5.20 2.47 -0.91
N LYS A 37 -6.20 1.58 -0.81
CA LYS A 37 -6.87 1.31 0.46
C LYS A 37 -5.96 0.39 1.27
N TYR A 38 -5.54 0.85 2.43
CA TYR A 38 -4.60 0.13 3.28
C TYR A 38 -5.16 0.00 4.69
N MET A 39 -5.04 -1.20 5.27
CA MET A 39 -5.49 -1.46 6.63
C MET A 39 -4.54 -0.81 7.63
N GLY A 40 -5.07 -0.01 8.54
CA GLY A 40 -4.27 0.72 9.51
C GLY A 40 -3.58 1.97 8.95
N SER A 41 -4.00 2.49 7.77
CA SER A 41 -3.45 3.75 7.24
C SER A 41 -3.57 4.89 8.25
N LYS A 42 -2.46 5.59 8.52
CA LYS A 42 -2.36 6.71 9.45
C LYS A 42 -2.73 8.07 8.83
N ALA A 43 -3.32 8.08 7.63
CA ALA A 43 -3.68 9.31 6.93
C ALA A 43 -4.65 10.23 7.71
N GLN A 44 -5.42 9.68 8.67
CA GLN A 44 -6.36 10.45 9.49
C GLN A 44 -5.77 10.97 10.80
N ILE A 45 -4.55 10.59 11.14
CA ILE A 45 -3.89 10.98 12.40
C ILE A 45 -2.56 11.71 12.17
N LEU A 46 -2.35 12.22 10.95
CA LEU A 46 -1.09 12.90 10.60
C LEU A 46 -0.85 14.14 11.48
N ASP A 47 -1.89 14.88 11.82
CA ASP A 47 -1.76 16.04 12.74
C ASP A 47 -1.23 15.59 14.11
N PHE A 48 -1.75 14.50 14.65
CA PHE A 48 -1.30 13.92 15.91
C PHE A 48 0.16 13.44 15.85
N VAL A 49 0.59 12.90 14.69
CA VAL A 49 2.01 12.56 14.47
C VAL A 49 2.86 13.84 14.37
N GLY A 50 2.35 14.91 13.75
CA GLY A 50 2.99 16.22 13.69
C GLY A 50 3.25 16.82 15.08
N ASP A 51 2.29 16.70 16.00
CA ASP A 51 2.44 17.11 17.40
C ASP A 51 3.56 16.30 18.07
N GLY A 52 3.61 14.98 17.84
CA GLY A 52 4.70 14.13 18.33
C GLY A 52 6.07 14.51 17.78
N LEU A 53 6.17 14.87 16.48
CA LEU A 53 7.42 15.38 15.88
C LEU A 53 7.87 16.67 16.54
N SER A 54 6.92 17.56 16.88
CA SER A 54 7.20 18.80 17.62
C SER A 54 7.71 18.52 19.04
N ALA A 55 7.11 17.54 19.74
CA ALA A 55 7.50 17.15 21.10
C ALA A 55 8.95 16.65 21.20
N VAL A 56 9.47 15.99 20.16
CA VAL A 56 10.87 15.57 20.12
C VAL A 56 11.81 16.56 19.45
N SER A 57 11.32 17.73 19.02
CA SER A 57 12.12 18.76 18.35
C SER A 57 12.82 18.20 17.09
N ALA A 58 12.01 17.68 16.16
CA ALA A 58 12.47 16.94 14.99
C ALA A 58 13.21 17.78 13.92
N HIS A 59 13.19 19.13 14.05
CA HIS A 59 13.75 20.04 13.06
C HIS A 59 15.21 19.71 12.68
N GLY A 60 15.50 19.69 11.38
CA GLY A 60 16.85 19.44 10.85
C GLY A 60 17.34 17.98 10.97
N ARG A 61 16.49 17.06 11.46
CA ARG A 61 16.82 15.65 11.62
C ARG A 61 16.09 14.81 10.56
N PRO A 62 16.70 13.72 10.05
CA PRO A 62 15.99 12.79 9.17
C PRO A 62 14.79 12.16 9.88
N LEU A 63 13.66 12.04 9.16
CA LEU A 63 12.50 11.28 9.57
C LEU A 63 12.58 9.88 8.96
N VAL A 64 12.55 8.86 9.81
CA VAL A 64 12.55 7.45 9.38
C VAL A 64 11.14 6.90 9.53
N ASP A 65 10.46 6.64 8.41
CA ASP A 65 9.18 5.92 8.36
C ASP A 65 9.50 4.42 8.31
N LEU A 66 9.57 3.77 9.49
CA LEU A 66 10.19 2.45 9.65
C LEU A 66 9.33 1.30 9.10
N PHE A 67 8.00 1.49 9.05
CA PHE A 67 7.00 0.55 8.52
C PHE A 67 6.04 1.30 7.61
N ALA A 68 6.54 1.77 6.48
CA ALA A 68 5.86 2.80 5.68
C ALA A 68 4.51 2.35 5.08
N GLY A 69 4.31 1.07 4.79
CA GLY A 69 3.06 0.51 4.29
C GLY A 69 2.50 1.27 3.08
N ALA A 70 1.42 2.03 3.27
CA ALA A 70 0.83 2.90 2.25
C ALA A 70 1.47 4.30 2.20
N CYS A 71 2.56 4.53 2.91
CA CYS A 71 3.38 5.75 2.90
C CYS A 71 2.65 7.02 3.37
N ALA A 72 1.77 6.91 4.37
CA ALA A 72 1.04 8.07 4.88
C ALA A 72 1.97 9.11 5.51
N ILE A 73 2.90 8.69 6.37
CA ILE A 73 3.88 9.56 7.02
C ILE A 73 4.87 10.12 5.99
N THR A 74 5.41 9.25 5.16
CA THR A 74 6.28 9.61 4.03
C THR A 74 5.66 10.69 3.14
N ALA A 75 4.37 10.53 2.75
CA ALA A 75 3.67 11.49 1.91
C ALA A 75 3.32 12.77 2.65
N GLY A 76 2.91 12.69 3.92
CA GLY A 76 2.48 13.84 4.71
C GLY A 76 3.62 14.79 5.07
N PHE A 77 4.84 14.28 5.28
CA PHE A 77 5.96 15.06 5.80
C PHE A 77 7.17 15.12 4.86
N GLY A 78 7.10 14.50 3.67
CA GLY A 78 8.23 14.42 2.72
C GLY A 78 8.65 15.75 2.07
N ASP A 79 7.89 16.83 2.25
CA ASP A 79 8.26 18.19 1.82
C ASP A 79 9.07 18.96 2.86
N ARG A 80 9.14 18.46 4.10
CA ARG A 80 9.75 19.14 5.26
C ARG A 80 10.95 18.41 5.84
N PHE A 81 10.99 17.10 5.69
CA PHE A 81 12.06 16.25 6.22
C PHE A 81 12.78 15.52 5.10
N LYS A 82 14.10 15.32 5.26
CA LYS A 82 14.76 14.20 4.60
C LYS A 82 14.13 12.93 5.17
N VAL A 83 13.46 12.15 4.33
CA VAL A 83 12.77 10.91 4.75
C VAL A 83 13.60 9.69 4.34
N VAL A 84 13.75 8.76 5.28
CA VAL A 84 14.13 7.37 5.01
C VAL A 84 12.84 6.55 5.10
N SER A 85 12.27 6.17 3.95
CA SER A 85 11.05 5.37 3.89
C SER A 85 11.42 3.90 3.77
N ASN A 86 11.05 3.10 4.78
CA ASN A 86 11.36 1.68 4.85
C ASN A 86 10.09 0.84 5.01
N ASP A 87 10.05 -0.25 4.29
CA ASP A 87 9.13 -1.37 4.54
C ASP A 87 9.81 -2.64 4.05
N ILE A 88 9.44 -3.79 4.58
CA ILE A 88 9.96 -5.08 4.10
C ILE A 88 9.42 -5.45 2.71
N GLN A 89 8.30 -4.84 2.30
CA GLN A 89 7.65 -5.07 1.01
C GLN A 89 8.04 -3.98 0.00
N GLU A 90 8.48 -4.38 -1.18
CA GLU A 90 8.99 -3.48 -2.22
C GLU A 90 7.92 -2.53 -2.79
N TYR A 91 6.64 -2.95 -2.82
CA TYR A 91 5.58 -2.07 -3.31
C TYR A 91 5.46 -0.77 -2.49
N SER A 92 5.81 -0.79 -1.21
CA SER A 92 5.83 0.40 -0.37
C SER A 92 6.88 1.40 -0.87
N SER A 93 8.11 0.94 -1.17
CA SER A 93 9.16 1.79 -1.74
C SER A 93 8.75 2.40 -3.10
N VAL A 94 8.00 1.66 -3.92
CA VAL A 94 7.45 2.17 -5.19
C VAL A 94 6.46 3.31 -4.94
N ILE A 95 5.54 3.14 -3.98
CA ILE A 95 4.59 4.20 -3.60
C ILE A 95 5.33 5.41 -3.00
N ALA A 96 6.29 5.18 -2.09
CA ALA A 96 7.09 6.23 -1.48
C ALA A 96 7.85 7.06 -2.53
N SER A 97 8.40 6.41 -3.56
CA SER A 97 9.07 7.08 -4.68
C SER A 97 8.20 8.16 -5.32
N THR A 98 6.90 7.89 -5.50
CA THR A 98 5.97 8.83 -6.11
C THR A 98 5.76 10.10 -5.27
N TYR A 99 5.90 10.02 -3.97
CA TYR A 99 5.76 11.17 -3.07
C TYR A 99 7.07 11.91 -2.81
N LEU A 100 8.22 11.27 -3.04
CA LEU A 100 9.53 11.78 -2.63
C LEU A 100 10.51 12.05 -3.78
N LYS A 101 10.40 11.34 -4.89
CA LYS A 101 11.34 11.45 -6.03
C LYS A 101 10.65 12.04 -7.25
N ARG A 102 11.30 12.98 -7.93
CA ARG A 102 10.74 13.62 -9.12
C ARG A 102 10.68 12.64 -10.29
N ALA A 103 9.49 12.50 -10.87
CA ALA A 103 9.23 11.82 -12.14
C ALA A 103 9.07 12.91 -13.22
N GLU A 104 10.05 13.03 -14.10
CA GLU A 104 10.14 14.18 -15.02
C GLU A 104 9.69 13.83 -16.45
N SER A 105 9.84 12.56 -16.83
CA SER A 105 9.67 12.14 -18.22
C SER A 105 8.37 11.37 -18.47
N ILE A 106 7.77 10.78 -17.45
CA ILE A 106 6.62 9.87 -17.61
C ILE A 106 5.38 10.56 -18.22
N GLY A 107 5.22 11.86 -17.98
CA GLY A 107 4.14 12.66 -18.55
C GLY A 107 4.21 12.82 -20.08
N ASN A 108 5.33 12.51 -20.70
CA ASN A 108 5.54 12.62 -22.16
C ASN A 108 4.95 11.40 -22.91
N PHE A 109 4.53 10.36 -22.20
CA PHE A 109 4.07 9.10 -22.81
C PHE A 109 2.58 8.87 -22.54
N ASP A 110 1.83 8.54 -23.58
CA ASP A 110 0.49 7.98 -23.43
C ASP A 110 0.58 6.47 -23.18
N LEU A 111 0.82 6.11 -21.92
CA LEU A 111 0.99 4.72 -21.50
C LEU A 111 -0.21 3.84 -21.83
N VAL A 112 -1.43 4.41 -21.82
CA VAL A 112 -2.64 3.66 -22.15
C VAL A 112 -2.71 3.39 -23.65
N ALA A 113 -2.37 4.38 -24.48
CA ALA A 113 -2.33 4.18 -25.93
C ALA A 113 -1.27 3.15 -26.34
N LEU A 114 -0.08 3.20 -25.72
CA LEU A 114 0.97 2.21 -25.96
C LEU A 114 0.55 0.81 -25.51
N ALA A 115 -0.04 0.68 -24.33
CA ALA A 115 -0.50 -0.60 -23.79
C ALA A 115 -1.72 -1.17 -24.55
N SER A 116 -2.56 -0.32 -25.18
CA SER A 116 -3.76 -0.78 -25.89
C SER A 116 -3.40 -1.69 -27.06
N VAL A 117 -2.31 -1.41 -27.77
CA VAL A 117 -1.83 -2.26 -28.89
C VAL A 117 -1.56 -3.70 -28.43
N ILE A 118 -0.93 -3.84 -27.27
CA ILE A 118 -0.62 -5.16 -26.68
C ILE A 118 -1.88 -5.80 -26.12
N ALA A 119 -2.65 -5.03 -25.34
CA ALA A 119 -3.82 -5.54 -24.63
C ALA A 119 -4.92 -5.99 -25.60
N GLU A 120 -5.26 -5.18 -26.59
CA GLU A 120 -6.31 -5.52 -27.58
C GLU A 120 -5.97 -6.77 -28.38
N ARG A 121 -4.71 -6.90 -28.81
CA ARG A 121 -4.22 -8.13 -29.47
C ARG A 121 -4.40 -9.35 -28.58
N ASN A 122 -3.94 -9.30 -27.34
CA ASN A 122 -3.99 -10.44 -26.42
C ASN A 122 -5.43 -10.75 -25.95
N ILE A 123 -6.29 -9.73 -25.83
CA ILE A 123 -7.73 -9.92 -25.52
C ILE A 123 -8.45 -10.59 -26.69
N ALA A 124 -8.12 -10.25 -27.94
CA ALA A 124 -8.71 -10.86 -29.12
C ALA A 124 -8.40 -12.39 -29.23
N GLU A 125 -7.32 -12.85 -28.62
CA GLU A 125 -6.96 -14.26 -28.53
C GLU A 125 -7.72 -15.03 -27.43
N LEU A 126 -8.42 -14.31 -26.52
CA LEU A 126 -9.21 -14.98 -25.48
C LEU A 126 -10.44 -15.67 -26.08
N PRO A 127 -10.76 -16.89 -25.63
CA PRO A 127 -12.01 -17.54 -25.99
C PRO A 127 -13.23 -16.69 -25.57
N ALA A 128 -14.27 -16.67 -26.42
CA ALA A 128 -15.53 -15.95 -26.14
C ALA A 128 -16.15 -16.31 -24.78
N THR A 129 -15.88 -17.53 -24.27
CA THR A 129 -16.34 -18.02 -22.96
C THR A 129 -15.66 -17.37 -21.76
N MET A 130 -14.66 -16.51 -21.96
CA MET A 130 -13.93 -15.80 -20.89
C MET A 130 -14.40 -14.36 -20.71
N HIS A 131 -15.19 -13.80 -21.63
CA HIS A 131 -15.70 -12.45 -21.57
C HIS A 131 -16.93 -12.33 -20.67
N TYR A 132 -17.03 -11.24 -19.91
CA TYR A 132 -18.13 -10.98 -18.98
C TYR A 132 -19.21 -10.12 -19.64
N PRO A 133 -20.42 -10.69 -19.95
CA PRO A 133 -21.51 -9.91 -20.51
C PRO A 133 -22.12 -8.96 -19.47
N ALA A 134 -22.93 -8.00 -19.96
CA ALA A 134 -23.63 -7.06 -19.09
C ALA A 134 -24.58 -7.77 -18.13
N THR A 135 -25.25 -8.79 -18.61
CA THR A 135 -26.22 -9.62 -17.86
C THR A 135 -25.83 -11.09 -18.01
N SER A 136 -25.97 -11.84 -16.94
CA SER A 136 -25.77 -13.30 -16.93
C SER A 136 -26.58 -13.95 -15.83
N THR A 137 -26.84 -15.24 -15.97
CA THR A 137 -27.34 -16.06 -14.87
C THR A 137 -26.19 -16.44 -13.93
N LEU A 138 -26.51 -16.77 -12.69
CA LEU A 138 -25.50 -17.22 -11.70
C LEU A 138 -24.67 -18.41 -12.24
N ALA A 139 -25.34 -19.37 -12.92
CA ALA A 139 -24.69 -20.55 -13.48
C ALA A 139 -23.70 -20.17 -14.62
N SER A 140 -24.14 -19.31 -15.57
CA SER A 140 -23.28 -18.87 -16.67
C SER A 140 -22.12 -18.03 -16.18
N PHE A 141 -22.35 -17.14 -15.22
CA PHE A 141 -21.29 -16.35 -14.58
C PHE A 141 -20.21 -17.23 -13.94
N ASN A 142 -20.63 -18.21 -13.13
CA ASN A 142 -19.68 -19.14 -12.50
C ASN A 142 -18.92 -20.00 -13.51
N LYS A 143 -19.52 -20.30 -14.68
CA LYS A 143 -18.80 -20.95 -15.78
C LYS A 143 -17.72 -20.03 -16.37
N ILE A 144 -18.01 -18.75 -16.59
CA ILE A 144 -17.03 -17.76 -17.05
C ILE A 144 -15.88 -17.62 -16.04
N GLU A 145 -16.18 -17.49 -14.72
CA GLU A 145 -15.17 -17.47 -13.67
C GLU A 145 -14.24 -18.68 -13.72
N LYS A 146 -14.83 -19.89 -13.91
CA LYS A 146 -14.04 -21.13 -14.04
C LYS A 146 -13.18 -21.12 -15.29
N CYS A 147 -13.69 -20.62 -16.42
CA CYS A 147 -12.90 -20.49 -17.66
C CYS A 147 -11.73 -19.54 -17.47
N ASN A 148 -11.94 -18.36 -16.86
CA ASN A 148 -10.85 -17.44 -16.55
C ASN A 148 -9.79 -18.10 -15.66
N ARG A 149 -10.20 -18.82 -14.61
CA ARG A 149 -9.26 -19.52 -13.70
C ARG A 149 -8.49 -20.67 -14.37
N SER A 150 -8.93 -21.18 -15.49
CA SER A 150 -8.19 -22.23 -16.22
C SER A 150 -6.92 -21.73 -16.90
N LEU A 151 -6.69 -20.40 -16.89
CA LEU A 151 -5.42 -19.81 -17.34
C LEU A 151 -4.27 -20.04 -16.35
N LEU A 152 -4.58 -20.46 -15.11
CA LEU A 152 -3.56 -20.79 -14.13
C LEU A 152 -2.66 -21.92 -14.66
N MET A 153 -1.36 -21.71 -14.57
CA MET A 153 -0.31 -22.64 -15.01
C MET A 153 -0.30 -22.94 -16.53
N LYS A 154 -1.04 -22.17 -17.35
CA LYS A 154 -0.88 -22.23 -18.79
C LYS A 154 0.45 -21.60 -19.20
N GLU A 155 1.06 -22.16 -20.25
CA GLU A 155 2.18 -21.54 -20.93
C GLU A 155 1.68 -20.45 -21.86
N PHE A 156 2.42 -19.36 -21.95
CA PHE A 156 2.17 -18.22 -22.82
C PHE A 156 3.41 -17.95 -23.66
N SER A 157 3.20 -17.51 -24.89
CA SER A 157 4.29 -17.14 -25.80
C SER A 157 4.84 -15.73 -25.57
N THR A 158 4.11 -14.91 -24.81
CA THR A 158 4.49 -13.52 -24.48
C THR A 158 5.28 -13.48 -23.17
N SER A 159 6.18 -12.51 -23.04
CA SER A 159 7.00 -12.33 -21.84
C SER A 159 6.22 -11.79 -20.64
N HIS A 160 5.16 -10.99 -20.90
CA HIS A 160 4.37 -10.34 -19.87
C HIS A 160 2.95 -10.95 -19.82
N HIS A 161 2.77 -11.95 -18.94
CA HIS A 161 1.50 -12.64 -18.75
C HIS A 161 1.27 -13.08 -17.28
N LEU A 162 2.04 -12.55 -16.36
CA LEU A 162 2.06 -12.96 -14.96
C LEU A 162 0.67 -12.84 -14.31
N PHE A 163 0.01 -11.69 -14.47
CA PHE A 163 -1.33 -11.49 -13.93
C PHE A 163 -2.38 -12.31 -14.67
N THR A 164 -2.29 -12.37 -15.98
CA THR A 164 -3.15 -13.21 -16.82
C THR A 164 -3.09 -14.66 -16.40
N GLN A 165 -1.90 -15.18 -16.13
CA GLN A 165 -1.69 -16.56 -15.69
C GLN A 165 -2.21 -16.80 -14.28
N ILE A 166 -1.80 -15.97 -13.30
CA ILE A 166 -2.01 -16.27 -11.87
C ILE A 166 -3.37 -15.78 -11.37
N TYR A 167 -3.82 -14.59 -11.79
CA TYR A 167 -4.90 -13.87 -11.12
C TYR A 167 -6.21 -13.80 -11.91
N SER A 168 -6.29 -14.31 -13.14
CA SER A 168 -7.52 -14.35 -13.93
C SER A 168 -8.64 -15.11 -13.21
N GLY A 169 -9.85 -14.54 -13.20
CA GLY A 169 -11.02 -15.11 -12.54
C GLY A 169 -10.94 -15.14 -11.01
N THR A 170 -9.99 -14.44 -10.42
CA THR A 170 -9.84 -14.27 -8.96
C THR A 170 -10.31 -12.88 -8.53
N TRP A 171 -9.40 -11.91 -8.34
CA TRP A 171 -9.77 -10.52 -8.07
C TRP A 171 -10.11 -9.76 -9.34
N TRP A 172 -9.59 -10.18 -10.48
CA TRP A 172 -9.76 -9.56 -11.81
C TRP A 172 -10.23 -10.58 -12.85
N SER A 173 -10.83 -10.07 -13.93
CA SER A 173 -11.08 -10.85 -15.15
C SER A 173 -9.77 -11.09 -15.92
N ALA A 174 -9.76 -12.03 -16.88
CA ALA A 174 -8.62 -12.21 -17.78
C ALA A 174 -8.29 -10.93 -18.56
N GLU A 175 -9.32 -10.23 -19.08
CA GLU A 175 -9.14 -8.94 -19.76
C GLU A 175 -8.46 -7.89 -18.88
N GLN A 176 -8.87 -7.79 -17.60
CA GLN A 176 -8.26 -6.87 -16.66
C GLN A 176 -6.80 -7.25 -16.36
N CYS A 177 -6.51 -8.54 -16.23
CA CYS A 177 -5.15 -9.03 -16.04
C CYS A 177 -4.26 -8.76 -17.26
N ILE A 178 -4.78 -8.94 -18.48
CA ILE A 178 -4.05 -8.59 -19.73
C ILE A 178 -3.73 -7.08 -19.75
N TRP A 179 -4.65 -6.22 -19.36
CA TRP A 179 -4.35 -4.78 -19.26
C TRP A 179 -3.29 -4.46 -18.20
N ILE A 180 -3.29 -5.16 -17.07
CA ILE A 180 -2.26 -5.00 -16.02
C ILE A 180 -0.89 -5.41 -16.58
N ASP A 181 -0.82 -6.57 -17.23
CA ASP A 181 0.40 -7.09 -17.86
C ASP A 181 0.89 -6.17 -18.99
N ALA A 182 0.00 -5.67 -19.85
CA ALA A 182 0.35 -4.77 -20.96
C ALA A 182 0.89 -3.41 -20.49
N ILE A 183 0.29 -2.79 -19.47
CA ILE A 183 0.81 -1.54 -18.90
C ILE A 183 2.17 -1.79 -18.24
N ARG A 184 2.34 -2.93 -17.58
CA ARG A 184 3.62 -3.32 -16.99
C ARG A 184 4.70 -3.51 -18.07
N GLU A 185 4.38 -4.19 -19.17
CA GLU A 185 5.28 -4.40 -20.31
C GLU A 185 5.76 -3.07 -20.91
N VAL A 186 4.85 -2.12 -21.12
CA VAL A 186 5.19 -0.77 -21.61
C VAL A 186 6.13 -0.05 -20.65
N LEU A 187 5.85 -0.11 -19.34
CA LEU A 187 6.72 0.52 -18.34
C LEU A 187 8.11 -0.11 -18.30
N ASP A 188 8.19 -1.45 -18.37
CA ASP A 188 9.46 -2.16 -18.41
C ASP A 188 10.28 -1.80 -19.66
N GLY A 189 9.63 -1.78 -20.85
CA GLY A 189 10.27 -1.40 -22.11
C GLY A 189 10.82 0.03 -22.06
N LEU A 190 10.00 1.02 -21.68
CA LEU A 190 10.43 2.42 -21.58
C LEU A 190 11.60 2.60 -20.60
N TYR A 191 11.61 1.86 -19.50
CA TYR A 191 12.69 1.92 -18.52
C TYR A 191 13.97 1.22 -19.01
N GLN A 192 13.87 0.05 -19.63
CA GLN A 192 15.01 -0.71 -20.16
C GLN A 192 15.67 0.01 -21.32
N ASP A 193 14.89 0.67 -22.19
CA ASP A 193 15.36 1.46 -23.31
C ASP A 193 15.91 2.86 -22.90
N GLY A 194 15.84 3.20 -21.60
CA GLY A 194 16.35 4.46 -21.05
C GLY A 194 15.50 5.69 -21.37
N HIS A 195 14.26 5.50 -21.84
CA HIS A 195 13.34 6.60 -22.12
C HIS A 195 12.76 7.25 -20.85
N ILE A 196 12.72 6.51 -19.75
CA ILE A 196 12.28 6.98 -18.44
C ILE A 196 13.25 6.53 -17.35
N LEU A 197 13.34 7.31 -16.27
CA LEU A 197 14.18 6.98 -15.11
C LEU A 197 13.40 6.11 -14.10
N LYS A 198 14.10 5.62 -13.08
CA LYS A 198 13.49 4.77 -12.03
C LYS A 198 12.33 5.47 -11.30
N ALA A 199 12.40 6.77 -11.07
CA ALA A 199 11.31 7.53 -10.46
C ALA A 199 10.07 7.56 -11.35
N ASP A 200 10.23 7.75 -12.66
CA ASP A 200 9.15 7.69 -13.65
C ASP A 200 8.51 6.30 -13.71
N PHE A 201 9.33 5.27 -13.74
CA PHE A 201 8.89 3.87 -13.71
C PHE A 201 8.05 3.58 -12.45
N ASN A 202 8.53 3.97 -11.27
CA ASN A 202 7.83 3.80 -10.02
C ASN A 202 6.52 4.59 -9.97
N PHE A 203 6.48 5.79 -10.57
CA PHE A 203 5.26 6.58 -10.72
C PHE A 203 4.20 5.83 -11.53
N GLY A 204 4.58 5.28 -12.68
CA GLY A 204 3.68 4.47 -13.51
C GLY A 204 3.17 3.23 -12.77
N LEU A 205 4.06 2.51 -12.08
CA LEU A 205 3.68 1.36 -11.24
C LEU A 205 2.72 1.76 -10.12
N THR A 206 2.93 2.92 -9.48
CA THR A 206 2.03 3.42 -8.43
C THR A 206 0.62 3.67 -8.97
N CYS A 207 0.50 4.23 -10.18
CA CYS A 207 -0.79 4.40 -10.85
C CYS A 207 -1.44 3.05 -11.19
N LEU A 208 -0.64 2.05 -11.56
CA LEU A 208 -1.13 0.69 -11.84
C LEU A 208 -1.57 -0.03 -10.57
N LEU A 209 -0.85 0.09 -9.46
CA LEU A 209 -1.27 -0.40 -8.13
C LEU A 209 -2.63 0.20 -7.74
N HIS A 210 -2.84 1.49 -8.01
CA HIS A 210 -4.14 2.12 -7.79
C HIS A 210 -5.23 1.50 -8.68
N ALA A 211 -4.97 1.36 -9.98
CA ALA A 211 -5.94 0.76 -10.89
C ALA A 211 -6.32 -0.65 -10.47
N MET A 212 -5.35 -1.48 -10.08
CA MET A 212 -5.56 -2.81 -9.53
C MET A 212 -6.46 -2.79 -8.28
N ALA A 213 -6.17 -1.90 -7.33
CA ALA A 213 -6.93 -1.81 -6.08
C ALA A 213 -8.40 -1.42 -6.29
N TYR A 214 -8.69 -0.59 -7.30
CA TYR A 214 -10.03 -0.06 -7.58
C TYR A 214 -10.83 -0.87 -8.60
N THR A 215 -10.18 -1.75 -9.35
CA THR A 215 -10.84 -2.70 -10.26
C THR A 215 -11.02 -4.09 -9.64
N SER A 216 -10.35 -4.39 -8.53
CA SER A 216 -10.48 -5.67 -7.84
C SER A 216 -11.82 -5.84 -7.14
N GLN A 217 -12.38 -7.05 -7.17
CA GLN A 217 -13.61 -7.40 -6.43
C GLN A 217 -13.43 -7.48 -4.90
N GLY A 218 -12.23 -7.23 -4.41
CA GLY A 218 -11.86 -7.36 -3.00
C GLY A 218 -12.38 -6.23 -2.11
N THR A 219 -12.12 -6.36 -0.83
CA THR A 219 -12.45 -5.37 0.22
C THR A 219 -11.27 -4.42 0.50
N GLY A 220 -10.25 -4.40 -0.37
CA GLY A 220 -9.02 -3.62 -0.21
C GLY A 220 -7.79 -4.48 0.11
N HIS A 221 -7.95 -5.79 0.21
CA HIS A 221 -6.85 -6.74 0.38
C HIS A 221 -7.05 -8.00 -0.48
N TYR A 222 -5.98 -8.77 -0.70
CA TYR A 222 -5.93 -9.93 -1.58
C TYR A 222 -5.79 -11.26 -0.83
N ALA A 223 -6.36 -11.38 0.38
CA ALA A 223 -6.25 -12.63 1.15
C ALA A 223 -7.01 -13.79 0.49
N GLN A 224 -8.26 -13.56 0.10
CA GLN A 224 -9.06 -14.53 -0.65
C GLN A 224 -10.04 -13.81 -1.57
N TYR A 225 -10.16 -14.29 -2.81
CA TYR A 225 -11.20 -13.81 -3.70
C TYR A 225 -12.56 -14.43 -3.34
N ARG A 226 -13.63 -13.77 -3.77
CA ARG A 226 -15.01 -14.21 -3.54
C ARG A 226 -15.50 -15.04 -4.72
N ASP A 227 -16.34 -16.02 -4.43
CA ASP A 227 -17.15 -16.72 -5.42
C ASP A 227 -18.60 -16.19 -5.34
N ALA A 228 -19.26 -16.09 -6.49
CA ALA A 228 -20.66 -15.74 -6.56
C ALA A 228 -21.50 -16.95 -6.06
N LYS A 229 -22.16 -16.77 -4.92
CA LYS A 229 -23.07 -17.79 -4.32
C LYS A 229 -24.53 -17.40 -4.48
N THR A 230 -24.82 -16.11 -4.68
CA THR A 230 -26.17 -15.55 -4.88
C THR A 230 -26.17 -14.62 -6.08
N VAL A 231 -27.36 -14.27 -6.58
CA VAL A 231 -27.53 -13.34 -7.70
C VAL A 231 -27.00 -11.95 -7.34
N GLU A 232 -27.22 -11.49 -6.13
CA GLU A 232 -26.72 -10.19 -5.64
C GLU A 232 -25.19 -10.20 -5.54
N GLY A 233 -24.61 -11.29 -5.03
CA GLY A 233 -23.16 -11.48 -4.97
C GLY A 233 -22.54 -11.51 -6.37
N MET A 234 -23.20 -12.17 -7.33
CA MET A 234 -22.80 -12.17 -8.73
C MET A 234 -22.84 -10.77 -9.33
N ALA A 235 -23.94 -10.04 -9.14
CA ALA A 235 -24.08 -8.68 -9.68
C ALA A 235 -23.01 -7.75 -9.14
N ASP A 236 -22.68 -7.84 -7.85
CA ASP A 236 -21.61 -7.07 -7.23
C ASP A 236 -20.22 -7.45 -7.80
N ILE A 237 -19.91 -8.73 -7.97
CA ILE A 237 -18.64 -9.15 -8.58
C ILE A 237 -18.57 -8.72 -10.05
N ASN A 238 -19.63 -8.90 -10.82
CA ASN A 238 -19.69 -8.54 -12.24
C ASN A 238 -19.44 -7.05 -12.48
N LYS A 239 -19.89 -6.19 -11.57
CA LYS A 239 -19.56 -4.76 -11.60
C LYS A 239 -18.04 -4.52 -11.61
N TYR A 240 -17.29 -5.20 -10.75
CA TYR A 240 -15.82 -5.09 -10.73
C TYR A 240 -15.18 -5.70 -11.97
N ARG A 241 -15.66 -6.86 -12.46
CA ARG A 241 -15.14 -7.52 -13.69
C ARG A 241 -15.21 -6.62 -14.91
N ARG A 242 -16.20 -5.73 -14.95
CA ARG A 242 -16.45 -4.80 -16.06
C ARG A 242 -15.87 -3.41 -15.82
N THR A 243 -15.22 -3.16 -14.69
CA THR A 243 -14.54 -1.90 -14.44
C THR A 243 -13.22 -1.85 -15.21
N SER A 244 -13.08 -0.83 -16.07
CA SER A 244 -11.94 -0.69 -16.97
C SER A 244 -10.65 -0.31 -16.22
N VAL A 245 -9.61 -1.14 -16.32
CA VAL A 245 -8.26 -0.86 -15.78
C VAL A 245 -7.65 0.39 -16.40
N PRO A 246 -7.59 0.53 -17.75
CA PRO A 246 -6.98 1.72 -18.37
C PRO A 246 -7.68 3.04 -18.02
N VAL A 247 -9.00 3.04 -17.85
CA VAL A 247 -9.75 4.24 -17.44
C VAL A 247 -9.40 4.66 -16.01
N ILE A 248 -9.33 3.71 -15.07
CA ILE A 248 -8.96 4.00 -13.68
C ILE A 248 -7.48 4.42 -13.60
N PHE A 249 -6.61 3.75 -14.36
CA PHE A 249 -5.19 4.08 -14.46
C PHE A 249 -5.00 5.53 -14.94
N ARG A 250 -5.56 5.91 -16.10
CA ARG A 250 -5.44 7.25 -16.68
C ARG A 250 -5.92 8.32 -15.70
N ARG A 251 -7.12 8.14 -15.13
CA ARG A 251 -7.67 9.08 -14.15
C ARG A 251 -6.73 9.30 -12.95
N LYS A 252 -6.13 8.22 -12.44
CA LYS A 252 -5.19 8.33 -11.33
C LYS A 252 -3.88 8.96 -11.76
N PHE A 253 -3.40 8.61 -12.95
CA PHE A 253 -2.19 9.16 -13.53
C PHE A 253 -2.28 10.68 -13.65
N ASP A 254 -3.33 11.19 -14.28
CA ASP A 254 -3.51 12.64 -14.48
C ASP A 254 -3.60 13.40 -13.16
N LEU A 255 -4.41 12.88 -12.20
CA LEU A 255 -4.54 13.48 -10.87
C LEU A 255 -3.22 13.49 -10.10
N LEU A 256 -2.52 12.37 -10.12
CA LEU A 256 -1.28 12.20 -9.37
C LEU A 256 -0.14 13.01 -9.99
N LEU A 257 -0.07 13.09 -11.33
CA LEU A 257 0.93 13.88 -12.04
C LEU A 257 0.76 15.38 -11.75
N ALA A 258 -0.48 15.88 -11.80
CA ALA A 258 -0.78 17.28 -11.49
C ALA A 258 -0.38 17.64 -10.03
N TRP A 259 -0.60 16.74 -9.08
CA TRP A 259 -0.17 16.92 -7.70
C TRP A 259 1.36 16.83 -7.57
N HIS A 260 1.95 15.82 -8.21
CA HIS A 260 3.37 15.50 -8.15
C HIS A 260 4.25 16.67 -8.63
N LEU A 261 3.94 17.22 -9.80
CA LEU A 261 4.68 18.35 -10.39
C LEU A 261 4.67 19.60 -9.50
N LYS A 262 3.62 19.75 -8.68
CA LYS A 262 3.45 20.91 -7.80
C LYS A 262 4.11 20.73 -6.42
N HIS A 263 4.12 19.49 -5.89
CA HIS A 263 4.36 19.27 -4.47
C HIS A 263 5.59 18.43 -4.15
N VAL A 264 6.17 17.73 -5.13
CA VAL A 264 7.35 16.90 -4.84
C VAL A 264 8.61 17.75 -4.85
N VAL A 265 9.29 17.74 -3.70
CA VAL A 265 10.59 18.39 -3.48
C VAL A 265 11.61 17.30 -3.20
N ASP A 266 12.74 17.33 -3.91
CA ASP A 266 13.83 16.38 -3.66
C ASP A 266 14.70 16.89 -2.50
N LEU A 267 14.59 16.24 -1.36
CA LEU A 267 15.36 16.50 -0.13
C LEU A 267 16.38 15.38 0.13
N ASP A 268 16.90 14.74 -0.90
CA ASP A 268 17.84 13.61 -0.78
C ASP A 268 17.26 12.44 0.03
N HIS A 269 15.99 12.09 -0.27
CA HIS A 269 15.29 11.01 0.40
C HIS A 269 15.89 9.64 0.08
N GLU A 270 15.76 8.71 1.03
CA GLU A 270 16.17 7.32 0.88
C GLU A 270 14.94 6.40 0.87
N LEU A 271 14.91 5.45 -0.06
CA LEU A 271 13.87 4.45 -0.21
C LEU A 271 14.51 3.09 -0.06
N VAL A 272 14.08 2.32 0.93
CA VAL A 272 14.68 1.02 1.22
C VAL A 272 13.61 -0.04 1.49
N ALA A 273 13.92 -1.30 1.16
CA ALA A 273 13.07 -2.45 1.43
C ALA A 273 13.85 -3.42 2.34
N LEU A 274 13.92 -3.10 3.64
CA LEU A 274 14.77 -3.80 4.60
C LEU A 274 13.96 -4.28 5.81
N ASP A 275 14.44 -5.36 6.44
CA ASP A 275 14.03 -5.68 7.81
C ASP A 275 14.28 -4.47 8.73
N TYR A 276 13.36 -4.19 9.65
CA TYR A 276 13.44 -3.01 10.53
C TYR A 276 14.74 -2.95 11.33
N ARG A 277 15.30 -4.08 11.75
CA ARG A 277 16.59 -4.16 12.48
C ARG A 277 17.76 -3.71 11.61
N VAL A 278 17.75 -4.14 10.34
CA VAL A 278 18.76 -3.72 9.36
C VAL A 278 18.65 -2.23 9.05
N CYS A 279 17.43 -1.72 8.90
CA CYS A 279 17.19 -0.29 8.70
C CYS A 279 17.70 0.53 9.88
N LEU A 280 17.34 0.15 11.13
CA LEU A 280 17.78 0.82 12.35
C LEU A 280 19.30 0.81 12.52
N GLY A 281 19.98 -0.26 12.09
CA GLY A 281 21.45 -0.35 12.10
C GLY A 281 22.15 0.62 11.13
N LYS A 282 21.45 1.14 10.13
CA LYS A 282 22.00 2.06 9.12
C LYS A 282 21.77 3.54 9.43
N ILE A 283 20.79 3.88 10.27
CA ILE A 283 20.45 5.27 10.61
C ILE A 283 21.20 5.76 11.84
N LYS A 284 21.29 7.08 12.01
CA LYS A 284 21.87 7.72 13.20
C LYS A 284 21.18 9.07 13.49
N LYS A 285 20.93 9.34 14.78
CA LYS A 285 20.43 10.63 15.29
C LYS A 285 19.17 11.13 14.55
N SER A 286 18.30 10.21 14.16
CA SER A 286 17.08 10.48 13.41
C SER A 286 15.87 10.58 14.34
N VAL A 287 14.72 10.91 13.80
CA VAL A 287 13.42 10.67 14.44
C VAL A 287 12.80 9.47 13.75
N VAL A 288 12.56 8.40 14.49
CA VAL A 288 11.96 7.17 13.98
C VAL A 288 10.47 7.19 14.27
N TYR A 289 9.66 7.20 13.23
CA TYR A 289 8.25 6.85 13.34
C TYR A 289 8.09 5.35 13.07
N ALA A 290 7.41 4.65 13.96
CA ALA A 290 7.15 3.23 13.87
C ALA A 290 5.65 2.93 14.01
N ASP A 291 5.08 2.19 13.07
CA ASP A 291 3.73 1.65 13.09
C ASP A 291 3.79 0.16 12.70
N PRO A 292 4.40 -0.70 13.55
CA PRO A 292 4.53 -2.10 13.24
C PRO A 292 3.14 -2.76 13.16
N PRO A 293 2.97 -3.85 12.38
CA PRO A 293 1.73 -4.59 12.37
C PRO A 293 1.47 -5.21 13.76
N TYR A 294 0.50 -4.69 14.49
CA TYR A 294 0.17 -5.08 15.87
C TYR A 294 -1.04 -6.00 16.00
N ALA A 295 -1.67 -6.38 14.90
CA ALA A 295 -2.80 -7.30 14.88
C ALA A 295 -2.38 -8.66 14.34
N PHE A 296 -3.15 -9.71 14.64
CA PHE A 296 -2.95 -11.08 14.12
C PHE A 296 -3.27 -11.16 12.61
N VAL A 297 -2.53 -10.36 11.81
CA VAL A 297 -2.74 -10.19 10.39
C VAL A 297 -1.45 -10.34 9.61
N HIS A 298 -1.46 -11.17 8.60
CA HIS A 298 -0.35 -11.33 7.67
C HIS A 298 -0.43 -10.28 6.55
N TYR A 299 0.22 -9.14 6.69
CA TYR A 299 0.24 -8.07 5.68
C TYR A 299 0.81 -8.55 4.34
N SER A 300 1.88 -9.33 4.34
CA SER A 300 2.43 -9.94 3.11
C SER A 300 1.45 -10.88 2.40
N ARG A 301 0.51 -11.49 3.15
CA ARG A 301 -0.59 -12.27 2.57
C ARG A 301 -1.72 -11.39 2.05
N PHE A 302 -1.94 -10.24 2.67
CA PHE A 302 -3.00 -9.31 2.27
C PHE A 302 -2.65 -8.52 1.02
N TYR A 303 -1.37 -8.19 0.85
CA TYR A 303 -0.90 -7.32 -0.24
C TYR A 303 0.03 -8.02 -1.23
N HIS A 304 0.07 -9.38 -1.24
CA HIS A 304 0.95 -10.15 -2.11
C HIS A 304 0.79 -9.85 -3.60
N ALA A 305 -0.43 -9.52 -4.07
CA ALA A 305 -0.64 -9.19 -5.46
C ALA A 305 0.04 -7.86 -5.87
N MET A 306 0.14 -6.90 -4.94
CA MET A 306 0.90 -5.66 -5.16
C MET A 306 2.40 -5.94 -5.23
N GLU A 307 2.91 -6.74 -4.30
CA GLU A 307 4.31 -7.20 -4.30
C GLU A 307 4.65 -7.96 -5.59
N THR A 308 3.74 -8.83 -6.03
CA THR A 308 3.90 -9.58 -7.28
C THR A 308 3.92 -8.66 -8.50
N LEU A 309 3.12 -7.57 -8.54
CA LEU A 309 3.20 -6.59 -9.62
C LEU A 309 4.57 -5.90 -9.65
N VAL A 310 5.05 -5.46 -8.50
CA VAL A 310 6.30 -4.69 -8.41
C VAL A 310 7.50 -5.56 -8.77
N ARG A 311 7.58 -6.76 -8.23
CA ARG A 311 8.68 -7.69 -8.51
C ARG A 311 8.61 -8.31 -9.90
N TYR A 312 7.42 -8.62 -10.35
CA TYR A 312 7.11 -9.28 -11.63
C TYR A 312 7.98 -10.51 -11.93
N ASP A 313 8.21 -11.33 -10.91
CA ASP A 313 9.24 -12.38 -10.85
C ASP A 313 8.69 -13.80 -11.02
N TYR A 314 7.45 -13.98 -11.49
CA TYR A 314 6.81 -15.29 -11.67
C TYR A 314 6.98 -16.20 -10.45
N PRO A 315 6.45 -15.84 -9.28
CA PRO A 315 6.75 -16.50 -8.01
C PRO A 315 6.19 -17.92 -7.97
N GLU A 316 6.87 -18.79 -7.25
CA GLU A 316 6.28 -20.03 -6.81
C GLU A 316 5.05 -19.77 -5.94
N LEU A 317 3.93 -20.43 -6.27
CA LEU A 317 2.67 -20.30 -5.55
C LEU A 317 2.55 -21.37 -4.46
N GLN A 318 1.91 -21.01 -3.35
CA GLN A 318 1.64 -21.96 -2.28
C GLN A 318 0.61 -22.99 -2.70
N PHE A 319 0.93 -24.25 -2.49
CA PHE A 319 0.03 -25.39 -2.70
C PHE A 319 -0.53 -25.88 -1.36
N MET A 320 -1.72 -26.45 -1.42
CA MET A 320 -2.32 -27.24 -0.37
C MET A 320 -2.81 -28.54 -1.01
N LYS A 321 -2.16 -29.66 -0.67
CA LYS A 321 -2.26 -30.92 -1.44
C LYS A 321 -1.89 -30.66 -2.91
N ASP A 322 -2.72 -31.07 -3.84
CA ASP A 322 -2.46 -31.00 -5.29
C ASP A 322 -3.01 -29.70 -5.94
N SER A 323 -3.42 -28.72 -5.15
CA SER A 323 -4.04 -27.51 -5.67
C SER A 323 -3.39 -26.24 -5.13
N VAL A 324 -3.26 -25.23 -5.99
CA VAL A 324 -2.84 -23.89 -5.56
C VAL A 324 -3.86 -23.34 -4.58
N VAL A 325 -3.41 -22.79 -3.46
CA VAL A 325 -4.32 -22.20 -2.45
C VAL A 325 -5.17 -21.09 -3.06
N LYS A 326 -6.41 -20.98 -2.60
CA LYS A 326 -7.40 -20.01 -3.12
C LYS A 326 -6.85 -18.57 -3.13
N GLY A 327 -6.01 -18.20 -2.18
CA GLY A 327 -5.40 -16.88 -2.10
C GLY A 327 -4.28 -16.61 -3.11
N ARG A 328 -3.84 -17.58 -3.92
CA ARG A 328 -2.75 -17.40 -4.89
C ARG A 328 -1.48 -16.79 -4.29
N TYR A 329 -1.15 -17.20 -3.05
CA TYR A 329 -0.01 -16.63 -2.34
C TYR A 329 1.32 -17.10 -2.93
N ARG A 330 2.28 -16.18 -2.94
CA ARG A 330 3.70 -16.49 -3.11
C ARG A 330 4.17 -17.38 -1.96
N VAL A 331 5.04 -18.33 -2.23
CA VAL A 331 5.73 -19.12 -1.18
C VAL A 331 6.66 -18.20 -0.39
N ASP A 332 7.46 -17.40 -1.11
CA ASP A 332 8.34 -16.38 -0.53
C ASP A 332 7.53 -15.20 0.01
N ARG A 333 7.28 -15.19 1.32
CA ARG A 333 6.53 -14.16 2.04
C ARG A 333 7.13 -13.91 3.40
N HIS A 334 7.34 -12.64 3.71
CA HIS A 334 7.75 -12.23 5.05
C HIS A 334 6.59 -12.38 6.05
N GLN A 335 6.87 -12.95 7.21
CA GLN A 335 5.95 -12.93 8.35
C GLN A 335 6.56 -12.06 9.46
N SER A 336 5.91 -10.94 9.75
CA SER A 336 6.39 -10.03 10.78
C SER A 336 6.35 -10.66 12.18
N PRO A 337 7.41 -10.59 12.97
CA PRO A 337 7.44 -11.07 14.36
C PRO A 337 6.44 -10.31 15.25
N PHE A 338 6.08 -9.08 14.89
CA PHE A 338 5.04 -8.29 15.58
C PHE A 338 3.64 -8.91 15.47
N CYS A 339 3.41 -9.82 14.50
CA CYS A 339 2.15 -10.55 14.31
C CYS A 339 2.14 -11.93 14.97
N ILE A 340 3.18 -12.31 15.71
CA ILE A 340 3.34 -13.63 16.33
C ILE A 340 3.39 -13.47 17.84
N LYS A 341 2.39 -14.03 18.54
CA LYS A 341 2.21 -13.84 19.99
C LYS A 341 3.45 -14.18 20.82
N THR A 342 4.21 -15.21 20.42
CA THR A 342 5.44 -15.65 21.12
C THR A 342 6.67 -14.81 20.79
N GLN A 343 6.62 -13.93 19.78
CA GLN A 343 7.76 -13.15 19.30
C GLN A 343 7.58 -11.64 19.49
N VAL A 344 6.35 -11.19 19.67
CA VAL A 344 6.02 -9.76 19.64
C VAL A 344 6.74 -8.94 20.70
N GLN A 345 6.90 -9.45 21.93
CA GLN A 345 7.66 -8.75 22.98
C GLN A 345 9.13 -8.57 22.59
N GLY A 346 9.78 -9.67 22.13
CA GLY A 346 11.16 -9.61 21.66
C GLY A 346 11.34 -8.65 20.49
N ALA A 347 10.38 -8.63 19.54
CA ALA A 347 10.42 -7.71 18.41
C ALA A 347 10.35 -6.24 18.83
N PHE A 348 9.55 -5.89 19.85
CA PHE A 348 9.54 -4.53 20.40
C PHE A 348 10.85 -4.19 21.12
N VAL A 349 11.42 -5.11 21.89
CA VAL A 349 12.71 -4.91 22.54
C VAL A 349 13.81 -4.69 21.50
N ASP A 350 13.92 -5.54 20.47
CA ASP A 350 14.87 -5.38 19.36
C ASP A 350 14.73 -4.01 18.68
N MET A 351 13.49 -3.56 18.47
CA MET A 351 13.23 -2.25 17.86
C MET A 351 13.67 -1.11 18.78
N PHE A 352 13.37 -1.17 20.07
CA PHE A 352 13.77 -0.14 21.05
C PHE A 352 15.30 -0.09 21.22
N GLU A 353 15.97 -1.23 21.24
CA GLU A 353 17.43 -1.30 21.26
C GLU A 353 18.04 -0.69 20.01
N GLY A 354 17.52 -1.00 18.81
CA GLY A 354 17.98 -0.42 17.57
C GLY A 354 17.81 1.11 17.51
N VAL A 355 16.70 1.64 18.02
CA VAL A 355 16.47 3.10 18.15
C VAL A 355 17.47 3.71 19.14
N LYS A 356 17.70 3.07 20.28
CA LYS A 356 18.65 3.53 21.29
C LYS A 356 20.09 3.55 20.77
N ASP A 357 20.51 2.48 20.09
CA ASP A 357 21.86 2.33 19.53
C ASP A 357 22.14 3.35 18.41
N SER A 358 21.13 3.65 17.60
CA SER A 358 21.20 4.72 16.60
C SER A 358 21.19 6.14 17.20
N LYS A 359 20.99 6.27 18.52
CA LYS A 359 20.83 7.54 19.23
C LYS A 359 19.71 8.40 18.67
N SER A 360 18.63 7.76 18.24
CA SER A 360 17.46 8.37 17.63
C SER A 360 16.32 8.50 18.65
N ASP A 361 15.36 9.39 18.37
CA ASP A 361 14.10 9.44 19.10
C ASP A 361 13.08 8.51 18.45
N LEU A 362 12.08 8.08 19.18
CA LEU A 362 11.00 7.21 18.71
C LEU A 362 9.64 7.86 18.89
N LEU A 363 8.82 7.75 17.84
CA LEU A 363 7.36 7.93 17.86
C LEU A 363 6.75 6.59 17.45
N LEU A 364 6.20 5.85 18.40
CA LEU A 364 5.57 4.55 18.15
C LEU A 364 4.05 4.70 18.19
N SER A 365 3.41 4.54 17.05
CA SER A 365 1.95 4.45 16.95
C SER A 365 1.49 3.06 17.35
N TYR A 366 0.52 3.00 18.27
CA TYR A 366 -0.01 1.72 18.77
C TYR A 366 -1.49 1.86 19.16
N SER A 367 -2.25 0.79 18.99
CA SER A 367 -3.67 0.78 19.32
C SER A 367 -3.94 -0.11 20.53
N ASN A 368 -4.94 0.25 21.33
CA ASN A 368 -5.42 -0.55 22.46
C ASN A 368 -5.95 -1.95 22.05
N THR A 369 -6.03 -2.25 20.74
CA THR A 369 -6.39 -3.58 20.21
C THR A 369 -5.17 -4.42 19.83
N GLY A 370 -3.95 -3.95 20.13
CA GLY A 370 -2.71 -4.65 19.84
C GLY A 370 -2.51 -5.92 20.68
N MET A 371 -1.51 -6.73 20.31
CA MET A 371 -1.22 -8.01 20.98
C MET A 371 -0.60 -7.87 22.37
N ILE A 372 0.04 -6.73 22.63
CA ILE A 372 0.63 -6.38 23.95
C ILE A 372 -0.24 -5.28 24.55
N ASN A 373 -0.47 -5.35 25.86
CA ASN A 373 -1.11 -4.28 26.58
C ASN A 373 -0.22 -3.02 26.56
N ILE A 374 -0.83 -1.83 26.49
CA ILE A 374 -0.08 -0.58 26.38
C ILE A 374 0.82 -0.31 27.59
N ASP A 375 0.36 -0.63 28.81
CA ASP A 375 1.17 -0.47 30.03
C ASP A 375 2.39 -1.37 30.02
N GLU A 376 2.23 -2.61 29.53
CA GLU A 376 3.33 -3.55 29.36
C GLU A 376 4.32 -3.03 28.31
N LEU A 377 3.83 -2.49 27.20
CA LEU A 377 4.67 -1.92 26.14
C LEU A 377 5.45 -0.70 26.61
N ILE A 378 4.84 0.17 27.40
CA ILE A 378 5.50 1.30 28.06
C ILE A 378 6.56 0.82 29.06
N GLY A 379 6.26 -0.25 29.82
CA GLY A 379 7.21 -0.88 30.72
C GLY A 379 8.45 -1.41 29.99
N LEU A 380 8.25 -2.12 28.85
CA LEU A 380 9.34 -2.57 27.99
C LEU A 380 10.19 -1.40 27.46
N ALA A 381 9.53 -0.33 26.99
CA ALA A 381 10.22 0.85 26.50
C ALA A 381 11.08 1.51 27.60
N ASN A 382 10.51 1.75 28.79
CA ASN A 382 11.25 2.33 29.92
C ASN A 382 12.47 1.48 30.32
N ASN A 383 12.30 0.15 30.39
CA ASN A 383 13.38 -0.76 30.73
C ASN A 383 14.50 -0.75 29.68
N THR A 384 14.16 -0.75 28.40
CA THR A 384 15.13 -0.80 27.29
C THR A 384 15.86 0.54 27.13
N PHE A 385 15.13 1.64 27.09
CA PHE A 385 15.72 2.98 26.89
C PHE A 385 16.50 3.45 28.13
N GLY A 386 16.04 3.13 29.35
CA GLY A 386 16.70 3.47 30.59
C GLY A 386 16.83 4.98 30.83
N ARG A 387 17.76 5.38 31.71
CA ARG A 387 17.91 6.79 32.15
C ARG A 387 18.36 7.77 31.06
N GLY A 388 18.80 7.28 29.90
CA GLY A 388 19.25 8.13 28.78
C GLY A 388 18.10 8.67 27.91
N TYR A 389 16.86 8.30 28.19
CA TYR A 389 15.67 8.72 27.47
C TYR A 389 14.55 9.09 28.43
N ARG A 390 13.71 10.03 28.00
CA ARG A 390 12.40 10.27 28.59
C ARG A 390 11.36 9.53 27.75
N VAL A 391 10.57 8.66 28.40
CA VAL A 391 9.49 7.90 27.76
C VAL A 391 8.15 8.38 28.32
N TRP A 392 7.20 8.69 27.44
CA TRP A 392 5.82 9.04 27.80
C TRP A 392 4.90 8.62 26.64
N PHE A 393 3.60 8.77 26.81
CA PHE A 393 2.64 8.53 25.72
C PHE A 393 1.57 9.62 25.70
N GLU A 394 0.95 9.78 24.54
CA GLU A 394 -0.19 10.62 24.27
C GLU A 394 -1.28 9.79 23.61
N GLU A 395 -2.54 10.15 23.83
CA GLU A 395 -3.68 9.36 23.32
C GLU A 395 -4.64 10.23 22.53
N MET A 396 -5.20 9.65 21.49
CA MET A 396 -6.23 10.26 20.67
C MET A 396 -7.37 9.27 20.42
N ASN A 397 -8.61 9.75 20.58
CA ASN A 397 -9.78 8.99 20.16
C ASN A 397 -9.83 8.94 18.62
N HIS A 398 -9.77 7.75 18.06
CA HIS A 398 -9.79 7.54 16.62
C HIS A 398 -10.87 6.55 16.20
N THR A 399 -11.39 6.70 14.98
CA THR A 399 -12.35 5.76 14.40
C THR A 399 -11.68 4.93 13.32
N HIS A 400 -11.31 3.71 13.65
CA HIS A 400 -10.77 2.76 12.68
C HIS A 400 -11.84 2.32 11.67
N MET A 401 -11.56 2.50 10.39
CA MET A 401 -12.35 1.89 9.33
C MET A 401 -11.92 0.43 9.13
N THR A 402 -12.83 -0.51 9.37
CA THR A 402 -12.55 -1.92 9.10
C THR A 402 -12.76 -2.22 7.62
N MET A 403 -11.89 -3.04 7.02
CA MET A 403 -11.99 -3.48 5.62
C MET A 403 -13.06 -4.58 5.41
N GLY A 404 -14.06 -4.68 6.28
CA GLY A 404 -15.14 -5.64 6.18
C GLY A 404 -16.38 -5.07 5.47
N ARG A 405 -17.22 -5.96 4.92
CA ARG A 405 -18.56 -5.63 4.37
C ARG A 405 -19.68 -5.67 5.41
N SER A 406 -19.37 -5.95 6.68
CA SER A 406 -20.36 -5.99 7.75
C SER A 406 -20.88 -4.59 8.07
N LYS A 407 -22.05 -4.52 8.70
CA LYS A 407 -22.69 -3.25 9.11
C LYS A 407 -21.82 -2.43 10.07
N ASP A 408 -20.89 -3.07 10.77
CA ASP A 408 -19.90 -2.40 11.66
C ASP A 408 -18.61 -2.05 10.89
N ARG A 409 -18.69 -1.01 10.06
CA ARG A 409 -17.55 -0.52 9.28
C ARG A 409 -16.59 0.35 10.09
N SER A 410 -16.94 0.74 11.29
CA SER A 410 -16.12 1.61 12.13
C SER A 410 -16.10 1.09 13.57
N ARG A 411 -14.91 1.03 14.14
CA ARG A 411 -14.71 0.81 15.58
C ARG A 411 -14.06 2.05 16.17
N LYS A 412 -14.59 2.54 17.27
CA LYS A 412 -13.89 3.51 18.09
C LYS A 412 -12.70 2.79 18.72
N VAL A 413 -11.52 3.25 18.45
CA VAL A 413 -10.26 2.77 19.03
C VAL A 413 -9.53 3.95 19.63
N MET A 414 -8.73 3.67 20.64
CA MET A 414 -7.79 4.63 21.17
C MET A 414 -6.46 4.39 20.47
N GLU A 415 -5.98 5.40 19.75
CA GLU A 415 -4.65 5.38 19.15
C GLU A 415 -3.71 6.09 20.10
N SER A 416 -2.61 5.44 20.44
CA SER A 416 -1.62 5.98 21.37
C SER A 416 -0.32 6.22 20.61
N LEU A 417 0.35 7.32 20.89
CA LEU A 417 1.68 7.63 20.41
C LEU A 417 2.63 7.54 21.60
N ILE A 418 3.41 6.44 21.64
CA ILE A 418 4.47 6.27 22.66
C ILE A 418 5.71 6.98 22.16
N ILE A 419 6.23 7.91 22.95
CA ILE A 419 7.34 8.77 22.59
C ILE A 419 8.52 8.46 23.49
N ALA A 420 9.70 8.18 22.88
CA ALA A 420 10.96 8.09 23.59
C ALA A 420 11.93 9.14 23.05
N LYS A 421 12.19 10.19 23.84
CA LYS A 421 13.10 11.28 23.51
C LYS A 421 14.42 11.10 24.23
N LYS A 422 15.52 11.13 23.48
CA LYS A 422 16.88 11.11 24.03
C LYS A 422 17.16 12.38 24.83
N LEU A 423 17.69 12.23 26.05
CA LEU A 423 18.10 13.30 26.95
C LEU A 423 19.48 13.86 26.58
#